data_8a800c34b3a4cdfe7f669b51721a35aa
#
_entry.id   8a800c34b3a4cdfe7f669b51721a35aa
#
_cell.length_a   1.000
_cell.length_b   1.000
_cell.length_c   1.000
_cell.angle_alpha   90.00
_cell.angle_beta   90.00
_cell.angle_gamma   90.00
#
_symmetry.space_group_name_H-M   'P 1'
#
loop_
_entity.id
_entity.type
_entity.pdbx_description
1 polymer ?
#
loop_
_entity_poly.entity_id
_entity_poly.type
_entity_poly.pdbx_seq_one_letter_code
_entity_poly.pdbx_strand_id
1 'polypeptide(L)'
;PGIELHLAEGNSSQLASDLLHGSIDLMIDLLPFTAENVETVPICNEEILMVVPDDILEKAYPGQVEEMKEKLRATSDIRILEHCPFVLLKKGNRVRTIADEIFEDAQMSPRIVLETENIETVLALSGKGMGITFYPKMFMSPDPASRSYRSAVLEQNHLNLYSLNYTRAHGVLGIGYHKGRYMSRAAHEFIRIAKERLDYAPKK
;
A
#
# COMPACT_ATOMS: atom_id res chain seq x y z
N PRO A 1 6.35 18.51 -24.05
CA PRO A 1 7.40 18.48 -25.06
C PRO A 1 8.68 19.02 -24.45
N GLY A 2 9.82 18.30 -24.60
CA GLY A 2 11.12 18.74 -24.11
C GLY A 2 11.45 18.39 -22.65
N ILE A 3 10.65 17.57 -21.98
CA ILE A 3 10.96 16.99 -20.66
C ILE A 3 11.19 15.49 -20.85
N GLU A 4 12.31 15.00 -20.35
CA GLU A 4 12.59 13.59 -20.22
C GLU A 4 12.26 13.14 -18.79
N LEU A 5 11.50 12.04 -18.66
CA LEU A 5 11.07 11.50 -17.39
C LEU A 5 11.78 10.19 -17.14
N HIS A 6 12.49 10.08 -16.03
CA HIS A 6 13.10 8.85 -15.55
C HIS A 6 12.32 8.35 -14.33
N LEU A 7 11.80 7.14 -14.41
CA LEU A 7 11.12 6.50 -13.30
C LEU A 7 12.05 5.51 -12.60
N ALA A 8 12.27 5.71 -11.30
CA ALA A 8 12.95 4.78 -10.44
C ALA A 8 11.94 4.10 -9.51
N GLU A 9 11.98 2.78 -9.42
CA GLU A 9 11.16 2.01 -8.48
C GLU A 9 12.05 1.38 -7.42
N GLY A 10 11.61 1.38 -6.18
CA GLY A 10 12.36 0.83 -5.05
C GLY A 10 11.54 0.86 -3.76
N ASN A 11 12.14 0.34 -2.70
CA ASN A 11 11.52 0.48 -1.38
C ASN A 11 11.72 1.91 -0.84
N SER A 12 10.88 2.29 0.14
CA SER A 12 10.85 3.65 0.72
C SER A 12 12.22 4.12 1.23
N SER A 13 12.99 3.23 1.85
CA SER A 13 14.30 3.55 2.39
C SER A 13 15.33 3.84 1.29
N GLN A 14 15.31 3.07 0.21
CA GLN A 14 16.20 3.28 -0.93
C GLN A 14 15.86 4.58 -1.65
N LEU A 15 14.58 4.81 -1.95
CA LEU A 15 14.13 6.03 -2.63
C LEU A 15 14.43 7.29 -1.80
N ALA A 16 14.29 7.23 -0.48
CA ALA A 16 14.67 8.33 0.40
C ALA A 16 16.19 8.62 0.34
N SER A 17 17.02 7.58 0.30
CA SER A 17 18.47 7.71 0.12
C SER A 17 18.81 8.34 -1.24
N ASP A 18 18.16 7.88 -2.30
CA ASP A 18 18.37 8.39 -3.67
C ASP A 18 17.96 9.85 -3.80
N LEU A 19 16.88 10.25 -3.13
CA LEU A 19 16.45 11.63 -3.04
C LEU A 19 17.51 12.51 -2.33
N LEU A 20 18.02 12.04 -1.20
CA LEU A 20 19.04 12.77 -0.43
C LEU A 20 20.38 12.90 -1.20
N HIS A 21 20.77 11.88 -1.95
CA HIS A 21 21.96 11.90 -2.80
C HIS A 21 21.75 12.67 -4.12
N GLY A 22 20.48 12.90 -4.52
CA GLY A 22 20.12 13.62 -5.75
C GLY A 22 20.14 12.75 -7.00
N SER A 23 20.03 11.44 -6.84
CA SER A 23 19.83 10.50 -7.95
C SER A 23 18.40 10.59 -8.49
N ILE A 24 17.45 11.05 -7.67
CA ILE A 24 16.09 11.42 -8.06
C ILE A 24 15.74 12.83 -7.58
N ASP A 25 14.86 13.51 -8.29
CA ASP A 25 14.41 14.87 -7.95
C ASP A 25 13.20 14.85 -7.01
N LEU A 26 12.31 13.90 -7.21
CA LEU A 26 11.05 13.75 -6.49
C LEU A 26 10.87 12.29 -6.06
N MET A 27 10.28 12.09 -4.89
CA MET A 27 9.88 10.79 -4.37
C MET A 27 8.37 10.80 -4.10
N ILE A 28 7.67 9.73 -4.42
CA ILE A 28 6.25 9.55 -4.08
C ILE A 28 6.12 8.36 -3.16
N ASP A 29 5.57 8.57 -1.96
CA ASP A 29 5.33 7.49 -0.99
C ASP A 29 4.33 7.94 0.09
N LEU A 30 3.96 7.03 0.98
CA LEU A 30 3.13 7.32 2.14
C LEU A 30 3.88 8.16 3.18
N LEU A 31 3.22 9.21 3.67
CA LEU A 31 3.73 10.08 4.72
C LEU A 31 3.64 9.41 6.12
N PRO A 32 4.50 9.81 7.09
CA PRO A 32 5.59 10.76 6.95
C PRO A 32 6.85 10.14 6.34
N PHE A 33 7.62 10.94 5.61
CA PHE A 33 8.98 10.53 5.24
C PHE A 33 9.90 10.62 6.45
N THR A 34 10.68 9.58 6.68
CA THR A 34 11.60 9.51 7.84
C THR A 34 12.93 10.20 7.61
N ALA A 35 13.20 10.64 6.37
CA ALA A 35 14.45 11.29 6.00
C ALA A 35 14.46 12.77 6.41
N GLU A 36 15.53 13.21 7.06
CA GLU A 36 15.80 14.62 7.32
C GLU A 36 16.05 15.38 6.00
N ASN A 37 15.80 16.69 6.00
CA ASN A 37 15.95 17.57 4.83
C ASN A 37 15.05 17.24 3.63
N VAL A 38 13.92 16.56 3.86
CA VAL A 38 12.87 16.34 2.86
C VAL A 38 11.67 17.23 3.19
N GLU A 39 11.28 18.07 2.23
CA GLU A 39 9.97 18.74 2.26
C GLU A 39 8.93 17.87 1.61
N THR A 40 7.69 17.96 2.12
CA THR A 40 6.60 17.09 1.70
C THR A 40 5.40 17.88 1.21
N VAL A 41 4.79 17.38 0.15
CA VAL A 41 3.54 17.90 -0.41
C VAL A 41 2.51 16.78 -0.40
N PRO A 42 1.47 16.85 0.44
CA PRO A 42 0.39 15.87 0.43
C PRO A 42 -0.39 15.96 -0.89
N ILE A 43 -0.75 14.81 -1.47
CA ILE A 43 -1.44 14.72 -2.76
C ILE A 43 -2.74 13.94 -2.74
N CYS A 44 -2.89 12.91 -1.90
CA CYS A 44 -4.18 12.26 -1.68
C CYS A 44 -4.22 11.47 -0.37
N ASN A 45 -5.44 11.23 0.13
CA ASN A 45 -5.63 10.27 1.21
C ASN A 45 -5.48 8.85 0.67
N GLU A 46 -4.81 8.00 1.43
CA GLU A 46 -4.63 6.60 1.09
C GLU A 46 -5.11 5.70 2.23
N GLU A 47 -5.56 4.52 1.88
CA GLU A 47 -5.96 3.48 2.80
C GLU A 47 -5.28 2.18 2.41
N ILE A 48 -4.66 1.53 3.38
CA ILE A 48 -4.10 0.19 3.18
C ILE A 48 -5.20 -0.83 3.51
N LEU A 49 -5.61 -1.57 2.50
CA LEU A 49 -6.60 -2.64 2.62
C LEU A 49 -5.91 -3.97 2.93
N MET A 50 -6.59 -4.80 3.69
CA MET A 50 -6.22 -6.20 3.82
C MET A 50 -6.91 -7.01 2.71
N VAL A 51 -6.16 -7.86 2.03
CA VAL A 51 -6.62 -8.72 0.94
C VAL A 51 -6.65 -10.17 1.43
N VAL A 52 -7.84 -10.75 1.50
CA VAL A 52 -8.06 -12.10 2.06
C VAL A 52 -8.68 -13.01 0.99
N PRO A 53 -7.97 -14.06 0.54
CA PRO A 53 -8.53 -15.06 -0.36
C PRO A 53 -9.54 -15.96 0.35
N ASP A 54 -10.63 -16.34 -0.34
CA ASP A 54 -11.60 -17.32 0.17
C ASP A 54 -10.95 -18.67 0.49
N ASP A 55 -10.02 -19.11 -0.36
CA ASP A 55 -9.27 -20.37 -0.17
C ASP A 55 -8.50 -20.42 1.16
N ILE A 56 -8.01 -19.28 1.64
CA ILE A 56 -7.32 -19.19 2.93
C ILE A 56 -8.33 -19.33 4.08
N LEU A 57 -9.49 -18.68 3.97
CA LEU A 57 -10.54 -18.79 4.97
C LEU A 57 -11.11 -20.21 5.01
N GLU A 58 -11.34 -20.84 3.85
CA GLU A 58 -11.86 -22.20 3.80
C GLU A 58 -10.89 -23.22 4.44
N LYS A 59 -9.57 -23.05 4.23
CA LYS A 59 -8.56 -23.91 4.88
C LYS A 59 -8.47 -23.71 6.38
N ALA A 60 -8.63 -22.47 6.86
CA ALA A 60 -8.55 -22.15 8.28
C ALA A 60 -9.86 -22.41 9.02
N TYR A 61 -11.00 -22.23 8.36
CA TYR A 61 -12.35 -22.30 8.92
C TYR A 61 -13.30 -23.07 7.97
N PRO A 62 -13.14 -24.38 7.80
CA PRO A 62 -13.92 -25.17 6.85
C PRO A 62 -15.43 -25.01 7.05
N GLY A 63 -16.14 -24.61 5.99
CA GLY A 63 -17.58 -24.40 6.01
C GLY A 63 -18.08 -23.16 6.76
N GLN A 64 -17.18 -22.27 7.22
CA GLN A 64 -17.50 -21.05 7.97
C GLN A 64 -17.01 -19.76 7.25
N VAL A 65 -16.68 -19.85 5.98
CA VAL A 65 -16.10 -18.72 5.22
C VAL A 65 -16.95 -17.46 5.31
N GLU A 66 -18.26 -17.57 5.06
CA GLU A 66 -19.15 -16.40 5.09
C GLU A 66 -19.27 -15.81 6.50
N GLU A 67 -19.34 -16.65 7.54
CA GLU A 67 -19.33 -16.18 8.93
C GLU A 67 -18.05 -15.40 9.26
N MET A 68 -16.89 -15.88 8.84
CA MET A 68 -15.61 -15.20 9.06
C MET A 68 -15.51 -13.89 8.26
N LYS A 69 -16.03 -13.86 7.03
CA LYS A 69 -16.13 -12.63 6.24
C LYS A 69 -17.01 -11.58 6.93
N GLU A 70 -18.16 -11.98 7.46
CA GLU A 70 -19.04 -11.07 8.19
C GLU A 70 -18.38 -10.55 9.47
N LYS A 71 -17.71 -11.41 10.23
CA LYS A 71 -16.95 -11.00 11.42
C LYS A 71 -15.87 -9.99 11.06
N LEU A 72 -15.07 -10.25 10.01
CA LEU A 72 -14.03 -9.33 9.55
C LEU A 72 -14.61 -7.98 9.12
N ARG A 73 -15.75 -7.97 8.41
CA ARG A 73 -16.42 -6.72 8.02
C ARG A 73 -16.95 -5.93 9.23
N ALA A 74 -17.51 -6.65 10.21
CA ALA A 74 -18.13 -6.02 11.37
C ALA A 74 -17.11 -5.50 12.40
N THR A 75 -16.00 -6.20 12.58
CA THR A 75 -15.05 -5.92 13.68
C THR A 75 -13.73 -5.37 13.24
N SER A 76 -13.31 -5.63 11.99
CA SER A 76 -11.95 -5.40 11.48
C SER A 76 -10.87 -6.08 12.35
N ASP A 77 -11.22 -7.07 13.15
CA ASP A 77 -10.30 -7.75 14.07
C ASP A 77 -9.45 -8.76 13.32
N ILE A 78 -8.19 -8.41 13.07
CA ILE A 78 -7.26 -9.28 12.33
C ILE A 78 -6.84 -10.53 13.11
N ARG A 79 -7.08 -10.61 14.43
CA ARG A 79 -6.76 -11.79 15.25
C ARG A 79 -7.54 -13.03 14.80
N ILE A 80 -8.67 -12.84 14.13
CA ILE A 80 -9.41 -13.92 13.44
C ILE A 80 -8.48 -14.67 12.47
N LEU A 81 -7.45 -14.01 11.95
CA LEU A 81 -6.54 -14.55 10.94
C LEU A 81 -5.19 -15.01 11.51
N GLU A 82 -5.07 -15.16 12.84
CA GLU A 82 -3.80 -15.48 13.51
C GLU A 82 -3.12 -16.75 12.97
N HIS A 83 -3.91 -17.76 12.60
CA HIS A 83 -3.39 -19.01 12.08
C HIS A 83 -3.24 -19.04 10.55
N CYS A 84 -3.65 -17.98 9.87
CA CYS A 84 -3.56 -17.88 8.42
C CYS A 84 -2.15 -17.52 7.95
N PRO A 85 -1.74 -17.95 6.75
CA PRO A 85 -0.48 -17.53 6.17
C PRO A 85 -0.58 -16.11 5.62
N PHE A 86 0.54 -15.36 5.73
CA PHE A 86 0.69 -14.03 5.15
C PHE A 86 1.80 -14.03 4.11
N VAL A 87 1.57 -13.31 3.01
CA VAL A 87 2.56 -12.95 1.99
C VAL A 87 2.73 -11.45 2.06
N LEU A 88 3.92 -10.97 2.41
CA LEU A 88 4.14 -9.57 2.71
C LEU A 88 5.25 -8.96 1.85
N LEU A 89 5.28 -7.65 1.80
CA LEU A 89 6.44 -6.93 1.30
C LEU A 89 7.61 -7.05 2.28
N LYS A 90 8.84 -6.97 1.78
CA LYS A 90 10.03 -6.95 2.63
C LYS A 90 10.09 -5.71 3.50
N LYS A 91 10.82 -5.80 4.62
CA LYS A 91 11.14 -4.65 5.47
C LYS A 91 11.81 -3.54 4.68
N GLY A 92 11.53 -2.29 5.05
CA GLY A 92 11.96 -1.10 4.31
C GLY A 92 10.91 -0.56 3.33
N ASN A 93 9.84 -1.30 3.08
CA ASN A 93 8.66 -0.81 2.36
C ASN A 93 7.63 -0.23 3.35
N ARG A 94 7.02 0.90 3.01
CA ARG A 94 6.09 1.59 3.91
C ARG A 94 4.81 0.78 4.20
N VAL A 95 4.27 0.06 3.20
CA VAL A 95 3.11 -0.82 3.40
C VAL A 95 3.44 -1.95 4.38
N ARG A 96 4.68 -2.49 4.33
CA ARG A 96 5.14 -3.48 5.30
C ARG A 96 5.25 -2.90 6.69
N THR A 97 5.79 -1.70 6.85
CA THR A 97 5.86 -1.02 8.15
C THR A 97 4.46 -0.87 8.76
N ILE A 98 3.47 -0.44 7.95
CA ILE A 98 2.08 -0.32 8.39
C ILE A 98 1.51 -1.68 8.80
N ALA A 99 1.78 -2.73 8.03
CA ALA A 99 1.34 -4.09 8.37
C ALA A 99 1.93 -4.57 9.71
N ASP A 100 3.23 -4.37 9.92
CA ASP A 100 3.91 -4.73 11.17
C ASP A 100 3.32 -3.95 12.36
N GLU A 101 3.06 -2.65 12.20
CA GLU A 101 2.41 -1.81 13.21
C GLU A 101 0.97 -2.27 13.53
N ILE A 102 0.20 -2.73 12.51
CA ILE A 102 -1.14 -3.30 12.72
C ILE A 102 -1.07 -4.62 13.50
N PHE A 103 -0.10 -5.49 13.18
CA PHE A 103 0.12 -6.73 13.94
C PHE A 103 0.53 -6.45 15.39
N GLU A 104 1.38 -5.45 15.62
CA GLU A 104 1.78 -5.02 16.97
C GLU A 104 0.57 -4.50 17.76
N ASP A 105 -0.22 -3.59 17.20
CA ASP A 105 -1.43 -3.04 17.81
C ASP A 105 -2.45 -4.15 18.15
N ALA A 106 -2.57 -5.17 17.28
CA ALA A 106 -3.42 -6.33 17.51
C ALA A 106 -2.82 -7.37 18.46
N GLN A 107 -1.58 -7.22 18.89
CA GLN A 107 -0.80 -8.21 19.67
C GLN A 107 -0.76 -9.57 18.96
N MET A 108 -0.63 -9.57 17.65
CA MET A 108 -0.64 -10.74 16.79
C MET A 108 0.74 -11.01 16.20
N SER A 109 1.17 -12.26 16.21
CA SER A 109 2.40 -12.72 15.54
C SER A 109 2.04 -13.41 14.22
N PRO A 110 2.17 -12.74 13.07
CA PRO A 110 1.74 -13.29 11.79
C PRO A 110 2.64 -14.44 11.34
N ARG A 111 2.05 -15.49 10.75
CA ARG A 111 2.80 -16.54 10.06
C ARG A 111 3.15 -16.09 8.65
N ILE A 112 4.31 -15.43 8.49
CA ILE A 112 4.78 -14.96 7.18
C ILE A 112 5.40 -16.16 6.42
N VAL A 113 4.82 -16.51 5.28
CA VAL A 113 5.26 -17.65 4.45
C VAL A 113 6.11 -17.23 3.27
N LEU A 114 6.04 -15.95 2.87
CA LEU A 114 6.85 -15.38 1.80
C LEU A 114 6.95 -13.87 1.95
N GLU A 115 8.11 -13.34 1.58
CA GLU A 115 8.37 -11.89 1.48
C GLU A 115 8.94 -11.56 0.09
N THR A 116 8.47 -10.46 -0.52
CA THR A 116 8.94 -9.95 -1.81
C THR A 116 9.05 -8.43 -1.79
N GLU A 117 9.76 -7.86 -2.74
CA GLU A 117 9.88 -6.39 -2.88
C GLU A 117 8.77 -5.79 -3.76
N ASN A 118 8.18 -6.62 -4.62
CA ASN A 118 7.23 -6.15 -5.62
C ASN A 118 5.78 -6.30 -5.15
N ILE A 119 5.05 -5.17 -5.12
CA ILE A 119 3.68 -5.11 -4.63
C ILE A 119 2.68 -5.88 -5.51
N GLU A 120 2.90 -5.93 -6.82
CA GLU A 120 2.05 -6.71 -7.73
C GLU A 120 2.24 -8.21 -7.50
N THR A 121 3.45 -8.61 -7.13
CA THR A 121 3.76 -10.00 -6.81
C THR A 121 3.01 -10.46 -5.55
N VAL A 122 2.93 -9.64 -4.49
CA VAL A 122 2.16 -10.02 -3.29
C VAL A 122 0.68 -10.21 -3.62
N LEU A 123 0.09 -9.33 -4.45
CA LEU A 123 -1.30 -9.44 -4.87
C LEU A 123 -1.53 -10.71 -5.72
N ALA A 124 -0.65 -10.98 -6.68
CA ALA A 124 -0.73 -12.16 -7.54
C ALA A 124 -0.61 -13.46 -6.75
N LEU A 125 0.30 -13.53 -5.79
CA LEU A 125 0.49 -14.71 -4.92
C LEU A 125 -0.68 -14.90 -3.96
N SER A 126 -1.21 -13.80 -3.40
CA SER A 126 -2.44 -13.83 -2.62
C SER A 126 -3.61 -14.38 -3.44
N GLY A 127 -3.77 -13.92 -4.70
CA GLY A 127 -4.75 -14.44 -5.64
C GLY A 127 -4.60 -15.93 -5.98
N LYS A 128 -3.44 -16.53 -5.72
CA LYS A 128 -3.21 -17.97 -5.83
C LYS A 128 -3.39 -18.73 -4.51
N GLY A 129 -3.95 -18.08 -3.49
CA GLY A 129 -4.22 -18.69 -2.19
C GLY A 129 -2.96 -19.00 -1.39
N MET A 130 -1.84 -18.29 -1.64
CA MET A 130 -0.62 -18.48 -0.85
C MET A 130 -0.69 -17.81 0.53
N GLY A 131 -1.46 -16.74 0.67
CA GLY A 131 -1.60 -16.02 1.93
C GLY A 131 -2.36 -14.71 1.81
N ILE A 132 -2.62 -14.13 2.94
CA ILE A 132 -3.23 -12.82 3.12
C ILE A 132 -2.17 -11.76 2.88
N THR A 133 -2.57 -10.61 2.32
CA THR A 133 -1.63 -9.50 2.12
C THR A 133 -2.28 -8.14 2.42
N PHE A 134 -1.46 -7.08 2.38
CA PHE A 134 -1.90 -5.68 2.49
C PHE A 134 -1.61 -4.96 1.18
N TYR A 135 -2.54 -4.09 0.76
CA TYR A 135 -2.45 -3.46 -0.54
C TYR A 135 -3.07 -2.05 -0.55
N PRO A 136 -2.45 -1.04 -1.19
CA PRO A 136 -2.99 0.32 -1.25
C PRO A 136 -4.29 0.38 -2.04
N LYS A 137 -5.31 1.03 -1.48
CA LYS A 137 -6.64 1.18 -2.08
C LYS A 137 -6.62 1.95 -3.39
N MET A 138 -5.74 2.96 -3.52
CA MET A 138 -5.66 3.75 -4.74
C MET A 138 -5.37 2.91 -5.99
N PHE A 139 -4.66 1.79 -5.83
CA PHE A 139 -4.39 0.88 -6.94
C PHE A 139 -5.56 -0.04 -7.27
N MET A 140 -6.61 -0.04 -6.43
CA MET A 140 -7.86 -0.80 -6.63
C MET A 140 -8.97 0.02 -7.28
N SER A 141 -8.62 1.16 -7.93
CA SER A 141 -9.60 2.09 -8.51
C SER A 141 -10.60 1.40 -9.43
N PRO A 142 -11.90 1.68 -9.26
CA PRO A 142 -12.97 1.08 -10.05
C PRO A 142 -13.16 1.72 -11.42
N ASP A 143 -12.18 2.45 -11.98
CA ASP A 143 -12.33 3.03 -13.31
C ASP A 143 -12.56 1.93 -14.35
N PRO A 144 -13.78 1.82 -14.94
CA PRO A 144 -14.10 0.80 -15.93
C PRO A 144 -13.27 0.94 -17.22
N ALA A 145 -12.69 2.12 -17.49
CA ALA A 145 -11.81 2.37 -18.62
C ALA A 145 -10.40 1.80 -18.38
N SER A 146 -10.00 1.66 -17.13
CA SER A 146 -8.82 0.92 -16.70
C SER A 146 -9.23 -0.40 -16.05
N ARG A 147 -9.87 -1.33 -16.81
CA ARG A 147 -9.96 -2.74 -16.40
C ARG A 147 -8.53 -3.25 -16.19
N SER A 148 -7.99 -2.85 -15.06
CA SER A 148 -6.62 -3.16 -14.70
C SER A 148 -6.54 -4.67 -14.45
N TYR A 149 -5.41 -5.25 -14.75
CA TYR A 149 -5.02 -6.60 -14.32
C TYR A 149 -5.45 -6.89 -12.88
N ARG A 150 -5.43 -5.89 -12.01
CA ARG A 150 -5.79 -5.95 -10.59
C ARG A 150 -7.26 -6.28 -10.35
N SER A 151 -8.19 -5.62 -11.05
CA SER A 151 -9.62 -5.93 -10.93
C SER A 151 -9.92 -7.35 -11.39
N ALA A 152 -9.26 -7.80 -12.46
CA ALA A 152 -9.39 -9.17 -12.93
C ALA A 152 -8.83 -10.18 -11.92
N VAL A 153 -7.68 -9.87 -11.28
CA VAL A 153 -7.11 -10.73 -10.22
C VAL A 153 -8.06 -10.84 -9.03
N LEU A 154 -8.70 -9.75 -8.61
CA LEU A 154 -9.65 -9.74 -7.49
C LEU A 154 -10.88 -10.61 -7.79
N GLU A 155 -11.51 -10.41 -8.94
CA GLU A 155 -12.74 -11.11 -9.32
C GLU A 155 -12.48 -12.61 -9.58
N GLN A 156 -11.44 -12.93 -10.35
CA GLN A 156 -11.14 -14.31 -10.76
C GLN A 156 -10.66 -15.21 -9.62
N ASN A 157 -10.07 -14.62 -8.57
CA ASN A 157 -9.49 -15.37 -7.47
C ASN A 157 -10.25 -15.21 -6.14
N HIS A 158 -11.49 -14.72 -6.18
CA HIS A 158 -12.34 -14.55 -4.99
C HIS A 158 -11.60 -13.86 -3.83
N LEU A 159 -10.95 -12.73 -4.14
CA LEU A 159 -10.26 -11.92 -3.16
C LEU A 159 -11.21 -10.94 -2.50
N ASN A 160 -11.23 -10.94 -1.18
CA ASN A 160 -12.01 -9.99 -0.40
C ASN A 160 -11.11 -8.86 0.10
N LEU A 161 -11.61 -7.65 -0.02
CA LEU A 161 -10.94 -6.44 0.46
C LEU A 161 -11.59 -5.99 1.76
N TYR A 162 -10.77 -5.76 2.78
CA TYR A 162 -11.24 -5.28 4.08
C TYR A 162 -10.56 -3.97 4.43
N SER A 163 -11.38 -2.95 4.71
CA SER A 163 -10.95 -1.76 5.44
C SER A 163 -10.63 -2.15 6.88
N LEU A 164 -9.54 -1.64 7.40
CA LEU A 164 -9.10 -1.92 8.75
C LEU A 164 -9.38 -0.73 9.66
N ASN A 165 -9.97 -0.99 10.82
CA ASN A 165 -10.25 0.05 11.82
C ASN A 165 -9.00 0.36 12.68
N TYR A 166 -7.85 0.48 12.01
CA TYR A 166 -6.59 0.90 12.61
C TYR A 166 -6.19 2.25 12.04
N THR A 167 -5.88 3.20 12.89
CA THR A 167 -5.48 4.56 12.45
C THR A 167 -4.30 4.50 11.48
N ARG A 168 -3.39 3.54 11.66
CA ARG A 168 -2.18 3.36 10.85
C ARG A 168 -2.48 2.84 9.43
N ALA A 169 -3.62 2.19 9.22
CA ALA A 169 -4.06 1.77 7.90
C ALA A 169 -4.48 2.95 7.00
N HIS A 170 -4.68 4.12 7.60
CA HIS A 170 -5.07 5.35 6.90
C HIS A 170 -3.91 6.33 6.89
N GLY A 171 -3.47 6.72 5.73
CA GLY A 171 -2.34 7.60 5.54
C GLY A 171 -2.60 8.68 4.49
N VAL A 172 -1.55 9.35 4.13
CA VAL A 172 -1.53 10.36 3.07
C VAL A 172 -0.40 10.02 2.12
N LEU A 173 -0.69 9.89 0.85
CA LEU A 173 0.34 9.85 -0.18
C LEU A 173 0.88 11.26 -0.40
N GLY A 174 2.18 11.39 -0.46
CA GLY A 174 2.84 12.68 -0.65
C GLY A 174 3.98 12.63 -1.63
N ILE A 175 4.34 13.80 -2.13
CA ILE A 175 5.56 14.02 -2.90
C ILE A 175 6.60 14.60 -1.95
N GLY A 176 7.78 13.96 -1.90
CA GLY A 176 8.97 14.47 -1.22
C GLY A 176 9.97 15.05 -2.18
N TYR A 177 10.63 16.13 -1.77
CA TYR A 177 11.76 16.72 -2.47
C TYR A 177 12.81 17.24 -1.47
N HIS A 178 14.05 17.31 -1.90
CA HIS A 178 15.14 17.73 -1.02
C HIS A 178 15.07 19.22 -0.70
N LYS A 179 14.99 19.56 0.58
CA LYS A 179 15.05 20.94 1.08
C LYS A 179 16.44 21.54 0.80
N GLY A 180 16.49 22.62 0.10
CA GLY A 180 17.75 23.32 -0.17
C GLY A 180 18.44 22.92 -1.49
N ARG A 181 17.85 22.01 -2.28
CA ARG A 181 18.24 21.81 -3.68
C ARG A 181 17.38 22.62 -4.63
N TYR A 182 17.98 22.99 -5.76
CA TYR A 182 17.23 23.64 -6.83
C TYR A 182 16.18 22.67 -7.39
N MET A 183 14.93 23.11 -7.38
CA MET A 183 13.84 22.40 -8.00
C MET A 183 13.59 22.94 -9.41
N SER A 184 13.62 22.08 -10.41
CA SER A 184 13.38 22.45 -11.80
C SER A 184 11.93 22.91 -12.02
N ARG A 185 11.70 23.70 -13.08
CA ARG A 185 10.32 24.07 -13.48
C ARG A 185 9.47 22.85 -13.80
N ALA A 186 10.08 21.78 -14.34
CA ALA A 186 9.40 20.52 -14.62
C ALA A 186 8.93 19.85 -13.34
N ALA A 187 9.77 19.81 -12.29
CA ALA A 187 9.40 19.24 -10.99
C ALA A 187 8.27 20.03 -10.30
N HIS A 188 8.33 21.38 -10.35
CA HIS A 188 7.23 22.23 -9.85
C HIS A 188 5.92 21.96 -10.58
N GLU A 189 5.96 21.85 -11.91
CA GLU A 189 4.78 21.60 -12.73
C GLU A 189 4.22 20.19 -12.48
N PHE A 190 5.09 19.20 -12.28
CA PHE A 190 4.67 17.86 -11.90
C PHE A 190 3.88 17.86 -10.57
N ILE A 191 4.41 18.54 -9.53
CA ILE A 191 3.74 18.67 -8.23
C ILE A 191 2.39 19.38 -8.40
N ARG A 192 2.32 20.45 -9.19
CA ARG A 192 1.07 21.18 -9.45
C ARG A 192 0.03 20.28 -10.09
N ILE A 193 0.40 19.55 -11.15
CA ILE A 193 -0.50 18.61 -11.85
C ILE A 193 -0.95 17.49 -10.91
N ALA A 194 -0.03 16.92 -10.11
CA ALA A 194 -0.37 15.88 -9.15
C ALA A 194 -1.43 16.35 -8.15
N LYS A 195 -1.27 17.57 -7.60
CA LYS A 195 -2.26 18.17 -6.70
C LYS A 195 -3.64 18.40 -7.35
N GLU A 196 -3.65 18.77 -8.62
CA GLU A 196 -4.90 19.03 -9.34
C GLU A 196 -5.63 17.73 -9.75
N ARG A 197 -4.88 16.65 -9.94
CA ARG A 197 -5.43 15.37 -10.41
C ARG A 197 -5.78 14.40 -9.28
N LEU A 198 -5.10 14.54 -8.13
CA LEU A 198 -5.26 13.70 -6.96
C LEU A 198 -5.89 14.53 -5.85
N ASP A 199 -7.13 14.23 -5.49
CA ASP A 199 -7.94 15.03 -4.57
C ASP A 199 -7.51 14.78 -3.11
N TYR A 200 -6.68 15.69 -2.57
CA TYR A 200 -6.32 15.66 -1.15
C TYR A 200 -7.33 16.50 -0.35
N ALA A 201 -8.22 15.82 0.37
CA ALA A 201 -9.06 16.42 1.39
C ALA A 201 -8.44 16.17 2.78
N PRO A 202 -7.95 17.20 3.51
CA PRO A 202 -7.47 16.99 4.88
C PRO A 202 -8.61 16.46 5.74
N LYS A 203 -8.39 15.36 6.46
CA LYS A 203 -9.35 14.86 7.46
C LYS A 203 -9.47 15.92 8.55
N LYS A 204 -10.71 16.36 8.82
CA LYS A 204 -11.03 17.26 9.92
C LYS A 204 -10.90 16.56 11.27
#